data_72f81f061fa47790e6705b14c57472e4
#
_entry.id   72f81f061fa47790e6705b14c57472e4
#
_cell.length_a   1.000
_cell.length_b   1.000
_cell.length_c   1.000
_cell.angle_alpha   90.00
_cell.angle_beta   90.00
_cell.angle_gamma   90.00
#
_symmetry.space_group_name_H-M   'P 1'
#
loop_
_entity.id
_entity.type
_entity.pdbx_description
1 polymer ?
#
loop_
_entity_poly.entity_id
_entity_poly.type
_entity_poly.pdbx_seq_one_letter_code
_entity_poly.pdbx_strand_id
1 'polypeptide(L)'
;MADAGWDRSADPAPRWRSLLDRALLGRANPGDLDYDGRFGSPTAPYRPGRPYDDEPMQPSNGTRPYDAPLPDGPARRGPMVEYQDRPADPNEQMVQVLRQEIPTPKVLAFANPKGGVHKTTATVLTAATIGSVRGKGVIAWDDNELRGTLGLRAGSARHARTIRHLIADLVRVENATGYDLYDMLDDYLRHASDGSYDVLAGEENPRFAQRLDPHTVRRVLELLRRTHDVICVDTGNNVESPNWQTVLQTADQLVVTSVPREDAAFTADWMLDLLDEAGMEELVANAVTLLSCPTPNPTPLIDDLAGHFRTRTRAVVVVPYDPALESGSNIEYPMLAPATKRAWLRAAAVMMDPYAR
;
A
#
# COMPACT_ATOMS: atom_id res chain seq x y z
N MET A 1 -48.72 5.87 20.14
CA MET A 1 -47.56 5.04 20.48
C MET A 1 -46.37 5.66 19.82
N ALA A 2 -45.36 6.02 20.57
CA ALA A 2 -44.39 7.04 20.26
C ALA A 2 -43.37 6.61 19.20
N ASP A 3 -43.22 7.49 18.25
CA ASP A 3 -42.17 7.53 17.24
C ASP A 3 -40.85 7.97 17.92
N ALA A 4 -39.86 7.09 17.97
CA ALA A 4 -38.56 7.39 18.53
C ALA A 4 -37.66 7.90 17.40
N GLY A 5 -37.75 9.20 17.12
CA GLY A 5 -36.80 9.91 16.29
C GLY A 5 -35.42 9.85 16.87
N TRP A 6 -34.48 9.27 16.15
CA TRP A 6 -33.05 9.37 16.42
C TRP A 6 -32.58 10.77 16.01
N ASP A 7 -32.45 11.63 17.00
CA ASP A 7 -31.83 12.94 16.88
C ASP A 7 -30.32 12.74 16.67
N ARG A 8 -29.88 12.84 15.41
CA ARG A 8 -28.46 13.00 15.07
C ARG A 8 -28.08 14.44 15.41
N SER A 9 -27.82 14.70 16.70
CA SER A 9 -27.13 15.91 17.12
C SER A 9 -25.79 15.95 16.39
N ALA A 10 -25.68 16.87 15.44
CA ALA A 10 -24.51 17.11 14.64
C ALA A 10 -23.30 17.39 15.55
N ASP A 11 -22.33 16.47 15.58
CA ASP A 11 -21.01 16.80 16.08
C ASP A 11 -20.49 18.03 15.31
N PRO A 12 -19.91 19.01 15.97
CA PRO A 12 -19.45 20.22 15.31
C PRO A 12 -18.41 19.84 14.27
N ALA A 13 -18.68 20.21 13.01
CA ALA A 13 -17.78 19.96 11.89
C ALA A 13 -16.33 20.32 12.27
N PRO A 14 -15.35 19.49 11.93
CA PRO A 14 -13.95 19.72 12.29
C PRO A 14 -13.52 21.14 11.89
N ARG A 15 -12.71 21.80 12.70
CA ARG A 15 -12.29 23.21 12.50
C ARG A 15 -11.73 23.48 11.11
N TRP A 16 -11.08 22.49 10.48
CA TRP A 16 -10.55 22.61 9.14
C TRP A 16 -11.64 22.67 8.04
N ARG A 17 -12.82 22.02 8.22
CA ARG A 17 -13.97 22.18 7.31
C ARG A 17 -14.47 23.61 7.29
N SER A 18 -14.57 24.26 8.43
CA SER A 18 -15.01 25.65 8.51
C SER A 18 -14.00 26.65 7.92
N LEU A 19 -12.71 26.30 7.87
CA LEU A 19 -11.67 27.11 7.23
C LEU A 19 -11.74 26.99 5.70
N LEU A 20 -12.03 25.80 5.18
CA LEU A 20 -12.21 25.56 3.73
C LEU A 20 -13.49 26.20 3.19
N ASP A 21 -14.59 26.14 3.92
CA ASP A 21 -15.82 26.86 3.55
C ASP A 21 -15.59 28.38 3.44
N ARG A 22 -14.73 28.95 4.30
CA ARG A 22 -14.30 30.34 4.22
C ARG A 22 -13.40 30.63 3.02
N ALA A 23 -12.49 29.71 2.67
CA ALA A 23 -11.57 29.87 1.54
C ALA A 23 -12.27 29.73 0.18
N LEU A 24 -13.31 28.87 0.08
CA LEU A 24 -14.07 28.64 -1.14
C LEU A 24 -15.22 29.64 -1.37
N LEU A 25 -15.83 30.18 -0.30
CA LEU A 25 -16.94 31.12 -0.35
C LEU A 25 -16.54 32.58 -0.14
N GLY A 26 -15.33 32.82 0.36
CA GLY A 26 -14.76 34.16 0.55
C GLY A 26 -14.13 34.68 -0.72
N ARG A 27 -14.71 35.72 -1.34
CA ARG A 27 -14.14 36.50 -2.44
C ARG A 27 -12.69 36.84 -2.14
N ALA A 28 -11.77 36.30 -2.92
CA ALA A 28 -10.36 36.74 -2.94
C ALA A 28 -10.29 38.18 -3.44
N ASN A 29 -9.70 39.08 -2.64
CA ASN A 29 -9.23 40.37 -3.10
C ASN A 29 -7.94 40.15 -3.91
N PRO A 30 -7.83 40.66 -5.15
CA PRO A 30 -6.63 40.53 -5.94
C PRO A 30 -5.64 41.64 -5.60
N GLY A 31 -4.69 41.34 -4.75
CA GLY A 31 -3.63 42.26 -4.43
C GLY A 31 -2.80 41.85 -3.22
N ASP A 32 -2.02 40.77 -3.31
CA ASP A 32 -0.83 40.55 -2.48
C ASP A 32 -0.15 39.25 -2.98
N LEU A 33 0.61 39.38 -4.07
CA LEU A 33 1.59 38.39 -4.48
C LEU A 33 2.88 39.14 -4.85
N ASP A 34 3.68 39.41 -3.85
CA ASP A 34 5.09 39.75 -4.06
C ASP A 34 5.89 38.43 -4.16
N TYR A 35 6.38 38.19 -5.37
CA TYR A 35 7.26 37.08 -5.72
C TYR A 35 8.68 37.60 -5.78
N ASP A 36 9.47 37.39 -4.73
CA ASP A 36 10.92 37.69 -4.77
C ASP A 36 11.73 36.40 -4.80
N GLY A 37 12.21 36.09 -6.00
CA GLY A 37 13.04 34.93 -6.30
C GLY A 37 14.51 35.17 -5.96
N ARG A 38 15.07 34.33 -5.05
CA ARG A 38 16.53 34.13 -4.99
C ARG A 38 16.84 32.65 -4.72
N PHE A 39 17.25 31.95 -5.76
CA PHE A 39 17.94 30.68 -5.63
C PHE A 39 19.44 30.94 -5.38
N GLY A 40 19.91 30.51 -4.23
CA GLY A 40 21.32 30.41 -3.90
C GLY A 40 21.69 28.97 -3.61
N SER A 41 22.45 28.34 -4.49
CA SER A 41 23.08 27.04 -4.26
C SER A 41 24.33 27.21 -3.39
N PRO A 42 24.58 26.32 -2.42
CA PRO A 42 25.92 26.09 -1.91
C PRO A 42 26.43 24.71 -2.34
N THR A 43 27.38 24.70 -3.22
CA THR A 43 28.28 23.59 -3.50
C THR A 43 29.29 23.47 -2.37
N ALA A 44 29.31 22.32 -1.67
CA ALA A 44 30.41 21.93 -0.79
C ALA A 44 31.26 20.84 -1.46
N PRO A 45 32.60 20.90 -1.35
CA PRO A 45 33.50 20.01 -2.07
C PRO A 45 33.62 18.63 -1.38
N TYR A 46 33.57 17.59 -2.21
CA TYR A 46 33.85 16.20 -1.90
C TYR A 46 35.30 16.00 -1.41
N ARG A 47 35.47 15.30 -0.26
CA ARG A 47 36.77 14.78 0.21
C ARG A 47 36.78 13.27 0.08
N PRO A 48 37.78 12.68 -0.59
CA PRO A 48 37.90 11.22 -0.67
C PRO A 48 38.44 10.63 0.65
N GLY A 49 37.80 9.55 1.12
CA GLY A 49 38.18 8.77 2.29
C GLY A 49 39.41 7.88 2.01
N ARG A 50 40.17 7.63 3.04
CA ARG A 50 41.40 6.80 3.07
C ARG A 50 41.10 5.32 2.86
N PRO A 51 42.05 4.55 2.31
CA PRO A 51 41.90 3.11 2.11
C PRO A 51 42.00 2.31 3.44
N TYR A 52 41.23 1.24 3.50
CA TYR A 52 41.28 0.24 4.56
C TYR A 52 42.54 -0.60 4.42
N ASP A 53 43.29 -0.75 5.52
CA ASP A 53 44.41 -1.68 5.64
C ASP A 53 43.89 -3.10 5.85
N ASP A 54 44.31 -4.03 4.98
CA ASP A 54 44.09 -5.45 5.08
C ASP A 54 45.08 -6.04 6.12
N GLU A 55 44.58 -6.56 7.23
CA GLU A 55 45.35 -7.49 8.08
C GLU A 55 44.90 -8.94 7.81
N PRO A 56 45.81 -9.88 7.62
CA PRO A 56 45.49 -11.28 7.31
C PRO A 56 45.14 -12.08 8.58
N MET A 57 43.97 -12.71 8.57
CA MET A 57 43.55 -13.67 9.59
C MET A 57 44.43 -14.95 9.51
N GLN A 58 45.04 -15.33 10.63
CA GLN A 58 45.72 -16.61 10.81
C GLN A 58 44.72 -17.72 11.16
N PRO A 59 44.87 -18.94 10.62
CA PRO A 59 44.00 -20.06 10.95
C PRO A 59 44.45 -20.72 12.26
N SER A 60 43.58 -20.81 13.25
CA SER A 60 43.79 -21.59 14.46
C SER A 60 43.41 -23.05 14.24
N ASN A 61 44.43 -23.93 14.08
CA ASN A 61 44.28 -25.35 14.19
C ASN A 61 44.12 -25.73 15.67
N GLY A 62 42.97 -26.29 16.04
CA GLY A 62 42.70 -26.88 17.34
C GLY A 62 41.91 -28.17 17.21
N THR A 63 42.59 -29.27 16.91
CA THR A 63 42.07 -30.63 17.05
C THR A 63 41.89 -30.96 18.53
N ARG A 64 40.68 -31.27 18.98
CA ARG A 64 40.40 -31.87 20.29
C ARG A 64 40.21 -33.38 20.12
N PRO A 65 40.84 -34.21 20.97
CA PRO A 65 40.61 -35.65 20.94
C PRO A 65 39.26 -36.00 21.60
N TYR A 66 38.55 -36.88 20.94
CA TYR A 66 37.41 -37.62 21.49
C TYR A 66 38.01 -38.73 22.34
N ASP A 67 37.71 -38.73 23.65
CA ASP A 67 37.55 -39.90 24.51
C ASP A 67 37.54 -39.43 25.99
N ALA A 68 36.36 -39.40 26.58
CA ALA A 68 36.16 -39.50 28.02
C ALA A 68 34.83 -40.24 28.27
N PRO A 69 34.85 -41.28 29.16
CA PRO A 69 33.64 -42.05 29.46
C PRO A 69 32.66 -41.25 30.31
N LEU A 70 31.38 -41.45 30.02
CA LEU A 70 30.28 -40.84 30.78
C LEU A 70 30.22 -41.43 32.20
N PRO A 71 30.03 -40.62 33.24
CA PRO A 71 29.78 -41.15 34.58
C PRO A 71 28.29 -41.55 34.71
N ASP A 72 28.06 -42.80 35.11
CA ASP A 72 26.77 -43.29 35.59
C ASP A 72 26.35 -42.52 36.85
N GLY A 73 25.39 -41.67 36.76
CA GLY A 73 24.73 -41.02 37.87
C GLY A 73 23.21 -40.84 37.59
N PRO A 74 22.36 -40.93 38.61
CA PRO A 74 20.91 -40.81 38.42
C PRO A 74 20.56 -39.45 37.82
N ALA A 75 19.78 -39.48 36.74
CA ALA A 75 19.32 -38.30 36.02
C ALA A 75 18.64 -37.31 36.99
N ARG A 76 19.34 -36.23 37.32
CA ARG A 76 18.74 -35.07 37.97
C ARG A 76 17.79 -34.46 36.95
N ARG A 77 16.45 -34.57 37.20
CA ARG A 77 15.46 -33.75 36.54
C ARG A 77 15.85 -32.29 36.76
N GLY A 78 16.35 -31.64 35.74
CA GLY A 78 16.55 -30.19 35.75
C GLY A 78 15.23 -29.48 36.04
N PRO A 79 15.25 -28.25 36.57
CA PRO A 79 14.06 -27.50 36.83
C PRO A 79 13.27 -27.41 35.52
N MET A 80 12.01 -27.79 35.59
CA MET A 80 11.04 -27.59 34.53
C MET A 80 11.00 -26.08 34.27
N VAL A 81 11.53 -25.63 33.13
CA VAL A 81 11.43 -24.24 32.72
C VAL A 81 9.93 -24.04 32.43
N GLU A 82 9.24 -23.40 33.36
CA GLU A 82 7.93 -22.85 33.11
C GLU A 82 8.10 -21.85 31.94
N TYR A 83 7.63 -22.21 30.76
CA TYR A 83 7.44 -21.26 29.70
C TYR A 83 6.38 -20.26 30.17
N GLN A 84 6.84 -19.16 30.77
CA GLN A 84 5.98 -18.01 30.95
C GLN A 84 5.54 -17.59 29.54
N ASP A 85 4.24 -17.58 29.30
CA ASP A 85 3.64 -17.03 28.09
C ASP A 85 4.17 -15.60 27.92
N ARG A 86 5.15 -15.46 27.06
CA ARG A 86 5.65 -14.15 26.68
C ARG A 86 4.51 -13.46 25.94
N PRO A 87 4.10 -12.26 26.33
CA PRO A 87 3.10 -11.53 25.54
C PRO A 87 3.55 -11.56 24.08
N ALA A 88 2.66 -12.02 23.19
CA ALA A 88 2.98 -12.14 21.78
C ALA A 88 3.46 -10.79 21.25
N ASP A 89 4.60 -10.78 20.56
CA ASP A 89 5.11 -9.55 19.91
C ASP A 89 4.02 -9.03 18.96
N PRO A 90 3.59 -7.77 19.07
CA PRO A 90 2.61 -7.19 18.16
C PRO A 90 2.95 -7.39 16.68
N ASN A 91 4.23 -7.44 16.32
CA ASN A 91 4.65 -7.73 14.95
C ASN A 91 4.36 -9.19 14.56
N GLU A 92 4.54 -10.14 15.49
CA GLU A 92 4.21 -11.56 15.25
C GLU A 92 2.71 -11.74 15.01
N GLN A 93 1.86 -11.04 15.76
CA GLN A 93 0.41 -11.07 15.55
C GLN A 93 0.03 -10.55 14.16
N MET A 94 0.61 -9.41 13.72
CA MET A 94 0.37 -8.86 12.39
C MET A 94 0.83 -9.82 11.28
N VAL A 95 1.99 -10.46 11.45
CA VAL A 95 2.50 -11.49 10.53
C VAL A 95 1.55 -12.68 10.49
N GLN A 96 1.01 -13.11 11.63
CA GLN A 96 0.04 -14.21 11.68
C GLN A 96 -1.24 -13.88 10.89
N VAL A 97 -1.80 -12.67 11.05
CA VAL A 97 -2.95 -12.20 10.25
C VAL A 97 -2.66 -12.33 8.77
N LEU A 98 -1.49 -11.86 8.30
CA LEU A 98 -1.15 -11.91 6.88
C LEU A 98 -0.86 -13.33 6.36
N ARG A 99 -0.50 -14.28 7.23
CA ARG A 99 -0.26 -15.69 6.88
C ARG A 99 -1.52 -16.55 6.87
N GLN A 100 -2.59 -16.09 7.48
CA GLN A 100 -3.85 -16.82 7.51
C GLN A 100 -4.35 -17.10 6.10
N GLU A 101 -5.14 -18.17 5.98
CA GLU A 101 -5.75 -18.51 4.71
C GLU A 101 -6.81 -17.48 4.33
N ILE A 102 -6.84 -17.13 3.05
CA ILE A 102 -7.84 -16.25 2.45
C ILE A 102 -8.75 -17.14 1.61
N PRO A 103 -9.99 -17.42 2.08
CA PRO A 103 -10.87 -18.40 1.40
C PRO A 103 -11.25 -18.02 -0.03
N THR A 104 -11.28 -16.72 -0.32
CA THR A 104 -11.58 -16.16 -1.64
C THR A 104 -10.66 -14.97 -1.93
N PRO A 105 -10.16 -14.83 -3.14
CA PRO A 105 -9.30 -13.70 -3.53
C PRO A 105 -9.91 -12.35 -3.17
N LYS A 106 -9.07 -11.41 -2.72
CA LYS A 106 -9.49 -10.09 -2.24
C LYS A 106 -8.92 -8.97 -3.11
N VAL A 107 -9.78 -8.02 -3.45
CA VAL A 107 -9.43 -6.80 -4.18
C VAL A 107 -9.37 -5.62 -3.23
N LEU A 108 -8.21 -5.02 -3.11
CA LEU A 108 -7.95 -3.80 -2.34
C LEU A 108 -7.82 -2.63 -3.31
N ALA A 109 -8.76 -1.70 -3.30
CA ALA A 109 -8.74 -0.51 -4.16
C ALA A 109 -8.16 0.70 -3.42
N PHE A 110 -7.09 1.29 -3.96
CA PHE A 110 -6.43 2.49 -3.40
C PHE A 110 -6.97 3.72 -4.10
N ALA A 111 -7.69 4.59 -3.38
CA ALA A 111 -8.40 5.70 -3.98
C ALA A 111 -8.24 7.02 -3.22
N ASN A 112 -8.19 8.09 -3.96
CA ASN A 112 -8.41 9.49 -3.62
C ASN A 112 -8.41 10.30 -4.92
N PRO A 113 -9.37 11.20 -5.17
CA PRO A 113 -9.41 12.04 -6.37
C PRO A 113 -8.22 13.00 -6.49
N LYS A 114 -7.57 13.32 -5.38
CA LYS A 114 -6.39 14.20 -5.36
C LYS A 114 -5.15 13.50 -5.90
N GLY A 115 -4.42 14.16 -6.78
CA GLY A 115 -3.10 13.73 -7.19
C GLY A 115 -2.03 13.98 -6.11
N GLY A 116 -0.97 13.16 -6.08
CA GLY A 116 0.15 13.34 -5.15
C GLY A 116 -0.11 12.93 -3.69
N VAL A 117 -1.13 12.12 -3.44
CA VAL A 117 -1.48 11.58 -2.11
C VAL A 117 -0.96 10.17 -1.87
N HIS A 118 0.05 9.76 -2.62
CA HIS A 118 0.79 8.51 -2.48
C HIS A 118 -0.02 7.23 -2.79
N LYS A 119 -1.07 7.29 -3.65
CA LYS A 119 -1.83 6.08 -4.05
C LYS A 119 -0.93 4.97 -4.60
N THR A 120 -0.19 5.26 -5.66
CA THR A 120 0.74 4.28 -6.28
C THR A 120 1.76 3.74 -5.29
N THR A 121 2.31 4.61 -4.43
CA THR A 121 3.25 4.19 -3.37
C THR A 121 2.57 3.24 -2.38
N ALA A 122 1.33 3.55 -1.98
CA ALA A 122 0.56 2.72 -1.07
C ALA A 122 0.21 1.35 -1.67
N THR A 123 -0.18 1.33 -2.95
CA THR A 123 -0.46 0.08 -3.68
C THR A 123 0.77 -0.82 -3.71
N VAL A 124 1.92 -0.28 -4.13
CA VAL A 124 3.19 -1.02 -4.20
C VAL A 124 3.62 -1.52 -2.82
N LEU A 125 3.62 -0.66 -1.80
CA LEU A 125 4.09 -1.03 -0.47
C LEU A 125 3.16 -2.00 0.26
N THR A 126 1.85 -1.93 0.00
CA THR A 126 0.91 -2.94 0.50
C THR A 126 1.17 -4.29 -0.16
N ALA A 127 1.29 -4.33 -1.50
CA ALA A 127 1.59 -5.55 -2.23
C ALA A 127 2.93 -6.15 -1.79
N ALA A 128 4.00 -5.34 -1.69
CA ALA A 128 5.31 -5.77 -1.22
C ALA A 128 5.28 -6.30 0.21
N THR A 129 4.55 -5.64 1.11
CA THR A 129 4.45 -6.07 2.52
C THR A 129 3.71 -7.40 2.65
N ILE A 130 2.53 -7.53 2.01
CA ILE A 130 1.76 -8.77 2.04
C ILE A 130 2.57 -9.89 1.36
N GLY A 131 3.14 -9.61 0.19
CA GLY A 131 3.92 -10.55 -0.58
C GLY A 131 5.17 -11.04 0.15
N SER A 132 5.91 -10.16 0.86
CA SER A 132 7.07 -10.54 1.65
C SER A 132 6.75 -11.49 2.80
N VAL A 133 5.51 -11.45 3.32
CA VAL A 133 5.02 -12.35 4.39
C VAL A 133 4.45 -13.65 3.82
N ARG A 134 3.70 -13.58 2.72
CA ARG A 134 3.03 -14.74 2.10
C ARG A 134 3.93 -15.50 1.12
N GLY A 135 4.89 -14.80 0.50
CA GLY A 135 5.83 -15.36 -0.48
C GLY A 135 5.27 -15.51 -1.90
N LYS A 136 3.96 -15.38 -2.12
CA LYS A 136 3.30 -15.49 -3.44
C LYS A 136 1.84 -15.06 -3.39
N GLY A 137 1.19 -15.02 -4.57
CA GLY A 137 -0.25 -14.82 -4.71
C GLY A 137 -0.69 -13.37 -4.49
N VAL A 138 0.22 -12.40 -4.67
CA VAL A 138 -0.08 -10.97 -4.54
C VAL A 138 0.27 -10.25 -5.84
N ILE A 139 -0.66 -9.43 -6.33
CA ILE A 139 -0.45 -8.61 -7.53
C ILE A 139 -0.84 -7.16 -7.28
N ALA A 140 -0.06 -6.23 -7.84
CA ALA A 140 -0.42 -4.82 -7.96
C ALA A 140 -0.81 -4.51 -9.40
N TRP A 141 -1.98 -3.92 -9.61
CA TRP A 141 -2.49 -3.53 -10.92
C TRP A 141 -2.68 -2.02 -11.01
N ASP A 142 -2.16 -1.44 -12.09
CA ASP A 142 -2.32 -0.02 -12.43
C ASP A 142 -3.56 0.16 -13.34
N ASP A 143 -4.65 0.66 -12.77
CA ASP A 143 -5.89 0.98 -13.47
C ASP A 143 -5.98 2.49 -13.82
N ASN A 144 -4.84 3.16 -13.94
CA ASN A 144 -4.82 4.58 -14.34
C ASN A 144 -5.03 4.72 -15.85
N GLU A 145 -6.19 5.24 -16.25
CA GLU A 145 -6.61 5.39 -17.66
C GLU A 145 -5.77 6.38 -18.46
N LEU A 146 -5.09 7.32 -17.81
CA LEU A 146 -4.37 8.38 -18.49
C LEU A 146 -2.90 8.05 -18.69
N ARG A 147 -2.22 7.63 -17.63
CA ARG A 147 -0.81 7.28 -17.65
C ARG A 147 -0.47 6.41 -16.44
N GLY A 148 -0.16 5.16 -16.70
CA GLY A 148 0.31 4.23 -15.68
C GLY A 148 1.70 4.62 -15.17
N THR A 149 1.87 4.68 -13.86
CA THR A 149 3.16 4.96 -13.21
C THR A 149 3.59 3.86 -12.23
N LEU A 150 2.69 2.94 -11.91
CA LEU A 150 2.95 1.85 -10.96
C LEU A 150 4.10 0.97 -11.45
N GLY A 151 4.13 0.64 -12.74
CA GLY A 151 5.21 -0.16 -13.32
C GLY A 151 6.60 0.48 -13.22
N LEU A 152 6.69 1.80 -13.08
CA LEU A 152 7.96 2.52 -12.83
C LEU A 152 8.37 2.48 -11.34
N ARG A 153 7.38 2.34 -10.45
CA ARG A 153 7.58 2.30 -9.00
C ARG A 153 7.81 0.89 -8.46
N ALA A 154 7.37 -0.13 -9.20
CA ALA A 154 7.32 -1.50 -8.74
C ALA A 154 8.07 -2.43 -9.69
N GLY A 155 9.20 -2.94 -9.25
CA GLY A 155 9.90 -4.04 -9.90
C GLY A 155 10.47 -3.76 -11.29
N SER A 156 11.14 -4.75 -11.82
CA SER A 156 11.70 -4.76 -13.17
C SER A 156 10.97 -5.76 -14.06
N ALA A 157 10.93 -5.47 -15.36
CA ALA A 157 10.37 -6.39 -16.34
C ALA A 157 11.46 -6.92 -17.29
N ARG A 158 11.31 -8.16 -17.74
CA ARG A 158 12.07 -8.71 -18.86
C ARG A 158 11.54 -8.21 -20.20
N HIS A 159 10.38 -7.56 -20.19
CA HIS A 159 9.65 -7.08 -21.38
C HIS A 159 8.91 -5.78 -21.07
N ALA A 160 8.49 -5.06 -22.12
CA ALA A 160 7.73 -3.80 -22.01
C ALA A 160 6.20 -4.02 -22.16
N ARG A 161 5.67 -5.22 -21.81
CA ARG A 161 4.23 -5.49 -21.91
C ARG A 161 3.48 -4.81 -20.79
N THR A 162 2.25 -4.40 -21.09
CA THR A 162 1.34 -3.64 -20.23
C THR A 162 -0.05 -4.26 -20.31
N ILE A 163 -0.98 -3.75 -19.52
CA ILE A 163 -2.42 -4.11 -19.59
C ILE A 163 -2.96 -4.12 -21.02
N ARG A 164 -2.52 -3.20 -21.90
CA ARG A 164 -2.94 -3.15 -23.30
C ARG A 164 -2.64 -4.45 -24.06
N HIS A 165 -1.49 -5.03 -23.81
CA HIS A 165 -1.10 -6.30 -24.46
C HIS A 165 -1.93 -7.47 -23.93
N LEU A 166 -2.17 -7.49 -22.62
CA LEU A 166 -3.07 -8.48 -22.02
C LEU A 166 -4.48 -8.40 -22.59
N ILE A 167 -5.03 -7.19 -22.75
CA ILE A 167 -6.38 -6.98 -23.32
C ILE A 167 -6.45 -7.51 -24.77
N ALA A 168 -5.42 -7.28 -25.57
CA ALA A 168 -5.39 -7.78 -26.95
C ALA A 168 -5.45 -9.31 -27.03
N ASP A 169 -4.90 -10.00 -26.02
CA ASP A 169 -4.86 -11.46 -25.94
C ASP A 169 -5.86 -12.03 -24.90
N LEU A 170 -6.73 -11.20 -24.31
CA LEU A 170 -7.53 -11.54 -23.13
C LEU A 170 -8.34 -12.82 -23.30
N VAL A 171 -9.03 -12.97 -24.43
CA VAL A 171 -9.84 -14.16 -24.71
C VAL A 171 -8.98 -15.43 -24.72
N ARG A 172 -7.77 -15.36 -25.24
CA ARG A 172 -6.84 -16.50 -25.26
C ARG A 172 -6.39 -16.87 -23.85
N VAL A 173 -6.03 -15.86 -23.04
CA VAL A 173 -5.55 -16.08 -21.67
C VAL A 173 -6.68 -16.57 -20.75
N GLU A 174 -7.90 -16.05 -20.87
CA GLU A 174 -9.06 -16.49 -20.10
C GLU A 174 -9.44 -17.95 -20.34
N ASN A 175 -9.24 -18.45 -21.57
CA ASN A 175 -9.52 -19.84 -21.93
C ASN A 175 -8.45 -20.81 -21.43
N ALA A 176 -7.29 -20.34 -20.99
CA ALA A 176 -6.27 -21.16 -20.37
C ALA A 176 -6.66 -21.58 -18.94
N THR A 177 -6.16 -22.74 -18.50
CA THR A 177 -6.43 -23.28 -17.15
C THR A 177 -5.16 -23.88 -16.54
N GLY A 178 -5.14 -23.97 -15.20
CA GLY A 178 -4.01 -24.60 -14.50
C GLY A 178 -2.69 -23.89 -14.79
N TYR A 179 -1.63 -24.66 -15.02
CA TYR A 179 -0.28 -24.14 -15.28
C TYR A 179 -0.20 -23.27 -16.54
N ASP A 180 -0.95 -23.62 -17.59
CA ASP A 180 -0.96 -22.86 -18.84
C ASP A 180 -1.46 -21.42 -18.62
N LEU A 181 -2.42 -21.22 -17.69
CA LEU A 181 -2.90 -19.90 -17.34
C LEU A 181 -1.79 -19.05 -16.68
N TYR A 182 -1.06 -19.65 -15.72
CA TYR A 182 0.04 -18.94 -15.04
C TYR A 182 1.14 -18.56 -16.03
N ASP A 183 1.59 -19.51 -16.86
CA ASP A 183 2.62 -19.27 -17.88
C ASP A 183 2.21 -18.18 -18.88
N MET A 184 0.96 -18.22 -19.35
CA MET A 184 0.47 -17.22 -20.30
C MET A 184 0.31 -15.85 -19.68
N LEU A 185 -0.13 -15.77 -18.40
CA LEU A 185 -0.30 -14.51 -17.71
C LEU A 185 1.05 -13.88 -17.34
N ASP A 186 2.05 -14.71 -16.98
CA ASP A 186 3.41 -14.29 -16.63
C ASP A 186 4.07 -13.45 -17.74
N ASP A 187 3.76 -13.75 -18.99
CA ASP A 187 4.21 -12.99 -20.15
C ASP A 187 3.82 -11.49 -20.12
N TYR A 188 2.83 -11.10 -19.33
CA TYR A 188 2.32 -9.72 -19.21
C TYR A 188 2.68 -9.07 -17.88
N LEU A 189 3.20 -9.84 -16.93
CA LEU A 189 3.51 -9.38 -15.59
C LEU A 189 4.96 -8.90 -15.46
N ARG A 190 5.18 -7.94 -14.58
CA ARG A 190 6.48 -7.59 -14.04
C ARG A 190 6.57 -8.21 -12.65
N HIS A 191 7.77 -8.45 -12.16
CA HIS A 191 7.99 -9.04 -10.84
C HIS A 191 8.78 -8.08 -9.96
N ALA A 192 8.49 -8.04 -8.67
CA ALA A 192 9.32 -7.37 -7.69
C ALA A 192 10.74 -7.94 -7.71
N SER A 193 11.75 -7.15 -7.37
CA SER A 193 13.16 -7.58 -7.39
C SER A 193 13.43 -8.78 -6.48
N ASP A 194 12.67 -8.92 -5.40
CA ASP A 194 12.71 -10.02 -4.43
C ASP A 194 11.71 -11.15 -4.74
N GLY A 195 10.93 -11.02 -5.82
CA GLY A 195 9.91 -11.99 -6.23
C GLY A 195 8.68 -12.07 -5.31
N SER A 196 8.50 -11.10 -4.42
CA SER A 196 7.43 -11.15 -3.41
C SER A 196 6.03 -10.85 -3.95
N TYR A 197 5.91 -10.08 -5.03
CA TYR A 197 4.64 -9.75 -5.69
C TYR A 197 4.82 -9.52 -7.18
N ASP A 198 3.70 -9.62 -7.90
CA ASP A 198 3.60 -9.39 -9.32
C ASP A 198 3.00 -8.01 -9.63
N VAL A 199 3.22 -7.52 -10.85
CA VAL A 199 2.74 -6.21 -11.29
C VAL A 199 2.15 -6.30 -12.69
N LEU A 200 0.88 -5.93 -12.82
CA LEU A 200 0.26 -5.65 -14.11
C LEU A 200 0.33 -4.14 -14.36
N ALA A 201 1.30 -3.75 -15.20
CA ALA A 201 1.56 -2.34 -15.45
C ALA A 201 0.50 -1.72 -16.37
N GLY A 202 0.09 -0.49 -16.04
CA GLY A 202 -0.72 0.37 -16.91
C GLY A 202 0.03 0.80 -18.17
N GLU A 203 -0.68 1.41 -19.12
CA GLU A 203 -0.07 1.96 -20.32
C GLU A 203 0.68 3.27 -19.99
N GLU A 204 1.96 3.30 -20.26
CA GLU A 204 2.83 4.45 -19.95
C GLU A 204 2.78 5.54 -21.02
N ASN A 205 2.42 5.17 -22.26
CA ASN A 205 2.35 6.10 -23.38
C ASN A 205 0.92 6.58 -23.63
N PRO A 206 0.60 7.85 -23.40
CA PRO A 206 -0.76 8.39 -23.57
C PRO A 206 -1.32 8.23 -24.99
N ARG A 207 -0.45 8.09 -26.01
CA ARG A 207 -0.89 7.88 -27.40
C ARG A 207 -1.48 6.49 -27.63
N PHE A 208 -1.12 5.54 -26.79
CA PHE A 208 -1.58 4.15 -26.87
C PHE A 208 -2.47 3.76 -25.70
N ALA A 209 -2.78 4.70 -24.79
CA ALA A 209 -3.71 4.48 -23.71
C ALA A 209 -5.08 4.14 -24.32
N GLN A 210 -5.40 2.87 -24.41
CA GLN A 210 -6.74 2.41 -24.71
C GLN A 210 -7.59 2.68 -23.48
N ARG A 211 -8.76 3.28 -23.69
CA ARG A 211 -9.74 3.38 -22.61
C ARG A 211 -10.17 1.96 -22.27
N LEU A 212 -9.86 1.53 -21.09
CA LEU A 212 -10.48 0.36 -20.51
C LEU A 212 -11.98 0.64 -20.41
N ASP A 213 -12.80 -0.28 -20.82
CA ASP A 213 -14.23 -0.22 -20.53
C ASP A 213 -14.56 -1.04 -19.28
N PRO A 214 -15.70 -0.76 -18.61
CA PRO A 214 -16.08 -1.44 -17.39
C PRO A 214 -16.18 -2.97 -17.51
N HIS A 215 -16.56 -3.46 -18.69
CA HIS A 215 -16.65 -4.90 -18.93
C HIS A 215 -15.25 -5.53 -18.96
N THR A 216 -14.31 -4.88 -19.63
CA THR A 216 -12.89 -5.33 -19.68
C THR A 216 -12.25 -5.29 -18.28
N VAL A 217 -12.50 -4.23 -17.49
CA VAL A 217 -12.03 -4.15 -16.09
C VAL A 217 -12.52 -5.35 -15.27
N ARG A 218 -13.80 -5.69 -15.33
CA ARG A 218 -14.34 -6.87 -14.62
C ARG A 218 -13.66 -8.16 -15.07
N ARG A 219 -13.49 -8.36 -16.37
CA ARG A 219 -12.82 -9.56 -16.92
C ARG A 219 -11.38 -9.68 -16.44
N VAL A 220 -10.63 -8.57 -16.42
CA VAL A 220 -9.26 -8.58 -15.90
C VAL A 220 -9.26 -8.94 -14.40
N LEU A 221 -10.14 -8.36 -13.58
CA LEU A 221 -10.25 -8.70 -12.17
C LEU A 221 -10.59 -10.19 -11.97
N GLU A 222 -11.55 -10.72 -12.74
CA GLU A 222 -11.91 -12.15 -12.69
C GLU A 222 -10.73 -13.05 -13.09
N LEU A 223 -9.96 -12.66 -14.11
CA LEU A 223 -8.75 -13.37 -14.50
C LEU A 223 -7.71 -13.37 -13.39
N LEU A 224 -7.44 -12.22 -12.78
CA LEU A 224 -6.47 -12.08 -11.69
C LEU A 224 -6.89 -12.87 -10.44
N ARG A 225 -8.18 -12.93 -10.13
CA ARG A 225 -8.73 -13.75 -9.02
C ARG A 225 -8.49 -15.25 -9.19
N ARG A 226 -8.23 -15.73 -10.42
CA ARG A 226 -7.90 -17.16 -10.69
C ARG A 226 -6.46 -17.49 -10.36
N THR A 227 -5.60 -16.51 -10.20
CA THR A 227 -4.15 -16.70 -10.06
C THR A 227 -3.55 -16.06 -8.80
N HIS A 228 -4.24 -15.07 -8.19
CA HIS A 228 -3.73 -14.32 -7.05
C HIS A 228 -4.77 -14.26 -5.91
N ASP A 229 -4.31 -14.36 -4.69
CA ASP A 229 -5.14 -14.27 -3.48
C ASP A 229 -5.45 -12.82 -3.08
N VAL A 230 -4.51 -11.90 -3.39
CA VAL A 230 -4.63 -10.46 -3.08
C VAL A 230 -4.29 -9.63 -4.30
N ILE A 231 -5.23 -8.78 -4.70
CA ILE A 231 -5.14 -7.89 -5.85
C ILE A 231 -5.20 -6.45 -5.34
N CYS A 232 -4.08 -5.73 -5.42
CA CYS A 232 -3.97 -4.32 -5.04
C CYS A 232 -4.14 -3.45 -6.29
N VAL A 233 -5.21 -2.65 -6.37
CA VAL A 233 -5.52 -1.82 -7.55
C VAL A 233 -5.19 -0.36 -7.27
N ASP A 234 -4.26 0.21 -8.05
CA ASP A 234 -3.96 1.65 -8.07
C ASP A 234 -4.96 2.35 -8.99
N THR A 235 -5.96 3.00 -8.42
CA THR A 235 -6.99 3.67 -9.21
C THR A 235 -6.53 5.03 -9.72
N GLY A 236 -7.13 5.48 -10.82
CA GLY A 236 -6.99 6.84 -11.29
C GLY A 236 -7.56 7.89 -10.32
N ASN A 237 -7.54 9.16 -10.75
CA ASN A 237 -8.08 10.29 -9.96
C ASN A 237 -9.51 10.69 -10.35
N ASN A 238 -10.05 10.11 -11.40
CA ASN A 238 -11.35 10.51 -11.94
C ASN A 238 -12.48 9.64 -11.37
N VAL A 239 -13.19 10.16 -10.38
CA VAL A 239 -14.33 9.47 -9.74
C VAL A 239 -15.54 9.30 -10.68
N GLU A 240 -15.63 10.10 -11.74
CA GLU A 240 -16.69 9.99 -12.75
C GLU A 240 -16.38 8.91 -13.80
N SER A 241 -15.16 8.37 -13.80
CA SER A 241 -14.80 7.30 -14.72
C SER A 241 -15.60 6.04 -14.43
N PRO A 242 -16.25 5.45 -15.44
CA PRO A 242 -16.94 4.17 -15.29
C PRO A 242 -16.01 3.03 -14.86
N ASN A 243 -14.72 3.08 -15.20
CA ASN A 243 -13.73 2.11 -14.78
C ASN A 243 -13.43 2.24 -13.29
N TRP A 244 -13.16 3.46 -12.83
CA TRP A 244 -12.95 3.75 -11.42
C TRP A 244 -14.13 3.24 -10.57
N GLN A 245 -15.36 3.55 -10.99
CA GLN A 245 -16.57 3.06 -10.32
C GLN A 245 -16.67 1.53 -10.35
N THR A 246 -16.30 0.90 -11.45
CA THR A 246 -16.31 -0.56 -11.58
C THR A 246 -15.30 -1.22 -10.64
N VAL A 247 -14.10 -0.67 -10.51
CA VAL A 247 -13.10 -1.15 -9.55
C VAL A 247 -13.65 -1.08 -8.13
N LEU A 248 -14.24 0.07 -7.72
CA LEU A 248 -14.77 0.21 -6.36
C LEU A 248 -15.98 -0.69 -6.10
N GLN A 249 -16.87 -0.88 -7.08
CA GLN A 249 -17.99 -1.83 -6.98
C GLN A 249 -17.53 -3.29 -6.84
N THR A 250 -16.33 -3.61 -7.30
CA THR A 250 -15.76 -4.98 -7.25
C THR A 250 -14.81 -5.17 -6.07
N ALA A 251 -14.38 -4.08 -5.44
CA ALA A 251 -13.41 -4.10 -4.34
C ALA A 251 -14.02 -4.69 -3.06
N ASP A 252 -13.25 -5.56 -2.40
CA ASP A 252 -13.55 -6.07 -1.08
C ASP A 252 -13.14 -5.06 0.01
N GLN A 253 -12.08 -4.27 -0.24
CA GLN A 253 -11.52 -3.29 0.69
C GLN A 253 -11.22 -1.97 -0.03
N LEU A 254 -11.78 -0.87 0.46
CA LEU A 254 -11.34 0.48 0.09
C LEU A 254 -10.18 0.91 0.98
N VAL A 255 -9.12 1.41 0.36
CA VAL A 255 -7.98 2.05 1.03
C VAL A 255 -7.94 3.52 0.61
N VAL A 256 -8.36 4.40 1.50
CA VAL A 256 -8.33 5.85 1.29
C VAL A 256 -6.93 6.36 1.56
N THR A 257 -6.23 6.82 0.54
CA THR A 257 -4.88 7.38 0.72
C THR A 257 -4.94 8.89 0.87
N SER A 258 -4.26 9.44 1.86
CA SER A 258 -4.15 10.89 2.05
C SER A 258 -2.78 11.27 2.62
N VAL A 259 -2.48 12.55 2.56
CA VAL A 259 -1.32 13.17 3.20
C VAL A 259 -1.83 14.24 4.18
N PRO A 260 -1.04 14.69 5.17
CA PRO A 260 -1.48 15.68 6.15
C PRO A 260 -1.57 17.09 5.56
N ARG A 261 -2.50 17.25 4.62
CA ARG A 261 -2.88 18.50 3.94
C ARG A 261 -4.40 18.59 3.88
N GLU A 262 -4.93 19.78 4.14
CA GLU A 262 -6.37 20.04 4.17
C GLU A 262 -7.06 19.71 2.83
N ASP A 263 -6.46 20.11 1.70
CA ASP A 263 -7.00 19.85 0.36
C ASP A 263 -7.06 18.35 0.00
N ALA A 264 -6.09 17.57 0.48
CA ALA A 264 -6.07 16.13 0.28
C ALA A 264 -7.11 15.41 1.16
N ALA A 265 -7.27 15.87 2.39
CA ALA A 265 -8.28 15.34 3.31
C ALA A 265 -9.70 15.70 2.85
N PHE A 266 -9.92 16.93 2.40
CA PHE A 266 -11.20 17.36 1.86
C PHE A 266 -11.65 16.51 0.67
N THR A 267 -10.76 16.28 -0.30
CA THR A 267 -11.10 15.43 -1.46
C THR A 267 -11.33 13.97 -1.10
N ALA A 268 -10.63 13.46 -0.08
CA ALA A 268 -10.88 12.11 0.44
C ALA A 268 -12.25 12.01 1.10
N ASP A 269 -12.60 12.98 1.96
CA ASP A 269 -13.88 13.04 2.66
C ASP A 269 -15.06 13.20 1.67
N TRP A 270 -14.92 14.11 0.70
CA TRP A 270 -15.87 14.25 -0.38
C TRP A 270 -16.07 12.96 -1.20
N MET A 271 -15.00 12.24 -1.47
CA MET A 271 -15.08 10.93 -2.15
C MET A 271 -15.88 9.91 -1.32
N LEU A 272 -15.71 9.91 0.01
CA LEU A 272 -16.49 9.02 0.88
C LEU A 272 -17.97 9.37 0.85
N ASP A 273 -18.33 10.67 0.87
CA ASP A 273 -19.72 11.12 0.71
C ASP A 273 -20.30 10.67 -0.63
N LEU A 274 -19.54 10.82 -1.73
CA LEU A 274 -19.96 10.37 -3.07
C LEU A 274 -20.21 8.86 -3.14
N LEU A 275 -19.39 8.07 -2.47
CA LEU A 275 -19.54 6.61 -2.42
C LEU A 275 -20.75 6.19 -1.58
N ASP A 276 -21.01 6.88 -0.46
CA ASP A 276 -22.23 6.69 0.34
C ASP A 276 -23.49 7.00 -0.49
N GLU A 277 -23.49 8.13 -1.22
CA GLU A 277 -24.60 8.49 -2.13
C GLU A 277 -24.79 7.50 -3.28
N ALA A 278 -23.72 6.82 -3.71
CA ALA A 278 -23.75 5.79 -4.75
C ALA A 278 -24.18 4.39 -4.24
N GLY A 279 -24.54 4.25 -2.95
CA GLY A 279 -24.98 2.98 -2.35
C GLY A 279 -23.83 2.04 -1.98
N MET A 280 -22.64 2.58 -1.69
CA MET A 280 -21.45 1.82 -1.28
C MET A 280 -21.10 2.06 0.21
N GLU A 281 -22.11 2.29 1.07
CA GLU A 281 -21.93 2.62 2.49
C GLU A 281 -21.16 1.52 3.23
N GLU A 282 -21.37 0.26 2.88
CA GLU A 282 -20.65 -0.86 3.49
C GLU A 282 -19.15 -0.83 3.16
N LEU A 283 -18.81 -0.50 1.90
CA LEU A 283 -17.41 -0.34 1.48
C LEU A 283 -16.74 0.83 2.21
N VAL A 284 -17.46 1.95 2.38
CA VAL A 284 -16.99 3.14 3.12
C VAL A 284 -16.80 2.82 4.60
N ALA A 285 -17.78 2.20 5.24
CA ALA A 285 -17.73 1.84 6.67
C ALA A 285 -16.57 0.89 6.98
N ASN A 286 -16.23 -0.01 6.04
CA ASN A 286 -15.12 -0.94 6.17
C ASN A 286 -13.78 -0.39 5.65
N ALA A 287 -13.75 0.82 5.11
CA ALA A 287 -12.54 1.41 4.54
C ALA A 287 -11.41 1.58 5.58
N VAL A 288 -10.18 1.57 5.10
CA VAL A 288 -8.97 1.91 5.87
C VAL A 288 -8.37 3.18 5.32
N THR A 289 -8.17 4.19 6.15
CA THR A 289 -7.48 5.43 5.76
C THR A 289 -5.99 5.33 6.05
N LEU A 290 -5.16 5.55 5.03
CA LEU A 290 -3.72 5.71 5.13
C LEU A 290 -3.33 7.18 5.10
N LEU A 291 -2.74 7.67 6.18
CA LEU A 291 -2.15 9.01 6.26
C LEU A 291 -0.64 8.89 6.10
N SER A 292 -0.12 9.21 4.92
CA SER A 292 1.31 9.14 4.62
C SER A 292 1.99 10.48 4.88
N CYS A 293 3.07 10.49 5.68
CA CYS A 293 3.87 11.68 5.93
C CYS A 293 4.84 11.92 4.76
N PRO A 294 4.71 13.02 4.00
CA PRO A 294 5.59 13.30 2.87
C PRO A 294 6.92 13.94 3.29
N THR A 295 7.05 14.38 4.53
CA THR A 295 8.21 15.09 5.07
C THR A 295 8.61 14.51 6.43
N PRO A 296 9.90 14.67 6.85
CA PRO A 296 10.38 14.12 8.13
C PRO A 296 9.75 14.78 9.36
N ASN A 297 9.20 15.98 9.23
CA ASN A 297 8.61 16.71 10.34
C ASN A 297 7.08 16.50 10.33
N PRO A 298 6.53 15.76 11.30
CA PRO A 298 5.09 15.60 11.42
C PRO A 298 4.41 16.95 11.67
N THR A 299 3.30 17.20 11.00
CA THR A 299 2.48 18.38 11.23
C THR A 299 1.42 18.09 12.32
N PRO A 300 1.04 19.08 13.14
CA PRO A 300 -0.07 18.91 14.11
C PRO A 300 -1.38 18.46 13.45
N LEU A 301 -1.57 18.80 12.17
CA LEU A 301 -2.75 18.44 11.39
C LEU A 301 -2.96 16.92 11.28
N ILE A 302 -1.90 16.11 11.44
CA ILE A 302 -2.01 14.65 11.29
C ILE A 302 -2.93 14.02 12.35
N ASP A 303 -2.88 14.53 13.59
CA ASP A 303 -3.71 14.02 14.68
C ASP A 303 -5.17 14.44 14.50
N ASP A 304 -5.41 15.66 14.04
CA ASP A 304 -6.76 16.16 13.72
C ASP A 304 -7.38 15.36 12.57
N LEU A 305 -6.63 15.11 11.50
CA LEU A 305 -7.09 14.31 10.37
C LEU A 305 -7.29 12.84 10.75
N ALA A 306 -6.39 12.27 11.54
CA ALA A 306 -6.56 10.91 12.03
C ALA A 306 -7.81 10.80 12.93
N GLY A 307 -8.08 11.79 13.78
CA GLY A 307 -9.30 11.90 14.56
C GLY A 307 -10.56 11.94 13.68
N HIS A 308 -10.55 12.79 12.65
CA HIS A 308 -11.65 12.91 11.70
C HIS A 308 -11.92 11.60 10.96
N PHE A 309 -10.92 11.00 10.31
CA PHE A 309 -11.12 9.79 9.52
C PHE A 309 -11.49 8.55 10.35
N ARG A 310 -11.17 8.51 11.66
CA ARG A 310 -11.66 7.45 12.55
C ARG A 310 -13.19 7.47 12.71
N THR A 311 -13.84 8.61 12.46
CA THR A 311 -15.32 8.70 12.47
C THR A 311 -15.96 8.28 11.14
N ARG A 312 -15.15 8.18 10.07
CA ARG A 312 -15.62 7.90 8.71
C ARG A 312 -15.26 6.50 8.22
N THR A 313 -14.14 5.96 8.66
CA THR A 313 -13.59 4.69 8.18
C THR A 313 -13.27 3.76 9.35
N ARG A 314 -13.26 2.46 9.08
CA ARG A 314 -13.01 1.42 10.10
C ARG A 314 -11.70 1.61 10.86
N ALA A 315 -10.68 2.05 10.17
CA ALA A 315 -9.35 2.24 10.78
C ALA A 315 -8.56 3.35 10.08
N VAL A 316 -7.65 3.95 10.84
CA VAL A 316 -6.68 4.93 10.32
C VAL A 316 -5.27 4.48 10.69
N VAL A 317 -4.39 4.42 9.70
CA VAL A 317 -2.97 4.09 9.89
C VAL A 317 -2.12 5.25 9.39
N VAL A 318 -1.24 5.73 10.26
CA VAL A 318 -0.25 6.75 9.92
C VAL A 318 1.04 6.05 9.48
N VAL A 319 1.56 6.44 8.32
CA VAL A 319 2.81 5.93 7.77
C VAL A 319 3.86 7.05 7.83
N PRO A 320 5.00 6.81 8.49
CA PRO A 320 6.04 7.82 8.64
C PRO A 320 6.72 8.15 7.31
N TYR A 321 7.37 9.31 7.25
CA TYR A 321 8.28 9.65 6.17
C TYR A 321 9.43 8.63 6.09
N ASP A 322 9.82 8.31 4.86
CA ASP A 322 11.00 7.50 4.57
C ASP A 322 11.80 8.13 3.41
N PRO A 323 13.07 8.46 3.61
CA PRO A 323 13.89 9.08 2.57
C PRO A 323 14.07 8.20 1.34
N ALA A 324 13.97 6.87 1.46
CA ALA A 324 14.03 5.94 0.34
C ALA A 324 12.86 6.12 -0.65
N LEU A 325 11.76 6.76 -0.24
CA LEU A 325 10.57 7.00 -1.07
C LEU A 325 10.58 8.40 -1.74
N GLU A 326 11.45 9.31 -1.30
CA GLU A 326 11.47 10.72 -1.71
C GLU A 326 11.78 10.90 -3.20
N SER A 327 12.70 10.11 -3.73
CA SER A 327 13.14 10.22 -5.14
C SER A 327 12.03 9.94 -6.16
N GLY A 328 10.93 9.29 -5.75
CA GLY A 328 9.87 8.88 -6.67
C GLY A 328 10.27 7.78 -7.65
N SER A 329 11.47 7.19 -7.51
CA SER A 329 11.98 6.09 -8.33
C SER A 329 11.40 4.73 -7.90
N ASN A 330 11.98 3.65 -8.40
CA ASN A 330 11.66 2.28 -8.00
C ASN A 330 11.73 2.10 -6.48
N ILE A 331 10.76 1.39 -5.91
CA ILE A 331 10.67 1.12 -4.48
C ILE A 331 11.34 -0.22 -4.19
N GLU A 332 12.47 -0.16 -3.51
CA GLU A 332 13.19 -1.33 -2.99
C GLU A 332 12.72 -1.59 -1.55
N TYR A 333 11.72 -2.45 -1.37
CA TYR A 333 11.12 -2.73 -0.04
C TYR A 333 12.16 -3.11 1.02
N PRO A 334 13.20 -3.91 0.73
CA PRO A 334 14.26 -4.22 1.69
C PRO A 334 15.03 -3.00 2.21
N MET A 335 15.09 -1.92 1.43
CA MET A 335 15.85 -0.69 1.76
C MET A 335 15.09 0.29 2.66
N LEU A 336 13.81 0.08 2.89
CA LEU A 336 13.00 0.94 3.76
C LEU A 336 13.47 0.88 5.21
N ALA A 337 13.31 2.00 5.93
CA ALA A 337 13.58 2.08 7.35
C ALA A 337 12.74 1.06 8.15
N PRO A 338 13.28 0.48 9.24
CA PRO A 338 12.52 -0.48 10.07
C PRO A 338 11.20 0.07 10.60
N ALA A 339 11.14 1.37 10.91
CA ALA A 339 9.90 2.03 11.36
C ALA A 339 8.85 2.05 10.25
N THR A 340 9.25 2.33 9.02
CA THR A 340 8.39 2.33 7.84
C THR A 340 7.86 0.92 7.56
N LYS A 341 8.73 -0.09 7.57
CA LYS A 341 8.31 -1.49 7.40
C LYS A 341 7.28 -1.92 8.45
N ARG A 342 7.48 -1.55 9.72
CA ARG A 342 6.51 -1.84 10.79
C ARG A 342 5.17 -1.13 10.56
N ALA A 343 5.20 0.12 10.11
CA ALA A 343 3.97 0.86 9.79
C ALA A 343 3.20 0.21 8.63
N TRP A 344 3.90 -0.23 7.59
CA TRP A 344 3.28 -0.96 6.48
C TRP A 344 2.80 -2.35 6.87
N LEU A 345 3.53 -3.07 7.72
CA LEU A 345 3.07 -4.34 8.28
C LEU A 345 1.76 -4.16 9.05
N ARG A 346 1.67 -3.11 9.87
CA ARG A 346 0.43 -2.76 10.57
C ARG A 346 -0.69 -2.40 9.60
N ALA A 347 -0.41 -1.58 8.58
CA ALA A 347 -1.40 -1.19 7.59
C ALA A 347 -1.95 -2.41 6.84
N ALA A 348 -1.07 -3.27 6.34
CA ALA A 348 -1.44 -4.50 5.64
C ALA A 348 -2.25 -5.45 6.53
N ALA A 349 -1.83 -5.66 7.78
CA ALA A 349 -2.58 -6.48 8.73
C ALA A 349 -3.99 -5.92 8.99
N VAL A 350 -4.12 -4.60 9.20
CA VAL A 350 -5.42 -3.95 9.40
C VAL A 350 -6.32 -4.09 8.17
N MET A 351 -5.77 -4.00 6.95
CA MET A 351 -6.53 -4.20 5.71
C MET A 351 -7.03 -5.64 5.57
N MET A 352 -6.19 -6.62 5.93
CA MET A 352 -6.47 -8.04 5.71
C MET A 352 -7.21 -8.73 6.85
N ASP A 353 -7.20 -8.16 8.07
CA ASP A 353 -7.82 -8.74 9.26
C ASP A 353 -9.28 -9.24 9.07
N PRO A 354 -10.18 -8.50 8.37
CA PRO A 354 -11.53 -8.97 8.15
C PRO A 354 -11.65 -10.24 7.29
N TYR A 355 -10.62 -10.58 6.54
CA TYR A 355 -10.61 -11.68 5.56
C TYR A 355 -9.75 -12.86 6.01
N ALA A 356 -9.01 -12.70 7.08
CA ALA A 356 -8.17 -13.74 7.68
C ALA A 356 -9.02 -14.74 8.48
N ARG A 357 -8.80 -16.06 8.29
CA ARG A 357 -9.50 -17.15 9.00
C ARG A 357 -8.54 -18.22 9.45
#